data_c6ac0606a734de236a08b84046616413
#
_entry.id   c6ac0606a734de236a08b84046616413
#
_cell.length_a   1.000
_cell.length_b   1.000
_cell.length_c   1.000
_cell.angle_alpha   90.00
_cell.angle_beta   90.00
_cell.angle_gamma   90.00
#
_symmetry.space_group_name_H-M   'P 1'
#
loop_
_entity.id
_entity.type
_entity.pdbx_description
1 polymer ?
#
loop_
_entity_poly.entity_id
_entity_poly.type
_entity_poly.pdbx_seq_one_letter_code
_entity_poly.pdbx_strand_id
1 'polypeptide(L)'
;MKFQETETVESKKSTSELKEAVISIVAMLNKHQRGEVVFGIRNDGAVVSQQVSDKSIRDVSKAIADHIEPKIYPVVEQVPIDGNQCIKVRVEGSEHPYYAYGRAYIRVGDEDRQLSAKELENLILAKNRDRLRWDTEVCPKATVDDIGAGKLKSFLKLSGLTFDTVPNSLEKLNLVQDGKLLNAAVLCFARKPEKFFPNARLRCAVFGALDTTVTISMQDFYGDVFYLIKKAEEYILEHINIGMRLDGLLRVDVPEIDREAFREAIINAFCHRDYREYDSVNIAIFKDRVEIRSPGLLYGGLTIASIRNKMVSARRNELLAELFQRSHRIEKWSRGIKMILERE
;
A
#
# COMPACT_ATOMS: atom_id res chain seq x y z
N MET A 1 16.70 40.64 8.75
CA MET A 1 15.93 39.43 9.21
C MET A 1 16.91 38.31 9.39
N LYS A 2 16.89 37.55 10.51
CA LYS A 2 17.77 36.36 10.60
C LYS A 2 17.19 35.27 9.71
N PHE A 3 18.01 34.68 8.85
CA PHE A 3 17.66 33.52 8.05
C PHE A 3 17.43 32.32 8.99
N GLN A 4 16.37 31.57 8.75
CA GLN A 4 16.01 30.42 9.59
C GLN A 4 15.92 29.16 8.74
N GLU A 5 16.63 28.12 9.15
CA GLU A 5 16.56 26.80 8.55
C GLU A 5 15.22 26.12 8.87
N THR A 6 14.77 25.29 7.97
CA THR A 6 13.53 24.50 8.09
C THR A 6 13.75 23.09 7.54
N GLU A 7 12.76 22.24 7.62
CA GLU A 7 12.83 20.89 7.00
C GLU A 7 13.05 20.92 5.48
N THR A 8 12.80 22.05 4.81
CA THR A 8 12.93 22.21 3.35
C THR A 8 13.88 23.32 2.93
N VAL A 9 14.51 23.99 3.88
CA VAL A 9 15.46 25.11 3.63
C VAL A 9 16.68 24.93 4.47
N GLU A 10 17.84 24.92 3.83
CA GLU A 10 19.15 24.77 4.44
C GLU A 10 20.07 25.95 4.12
N SER A 11 20.94 26.33 5.03
CA SER A 11 21.95 27.35 4.83
C SER A 11 23.36 26.78 4.87
N LYS A 12 24.25 27.33 4.05
CA LYS A 12 25.69 27.00 4.04
C LYS A 12 26.50 28.27 3.99
N LYS A 13 27.57 28.31 4.75
CA LYS A 13 28.43 29.49 4.83
C LYS A 13 29.07 29.83 3.48
N SER A 14 29.45 28.83 2.70
CA SER A 14 30.08 29.01 1.40
C SER A 14 30.03 27.75 0.54
N THR A 15 30.40 27.86 -0.73
CA THR A 15 30.51 26.73 -1.65
C THR A 15 31.62 25.73 -1.28
N SER A 16 32.45 25.97 -0.24
CA SER A 16 33.35 24.94 0.31
C SER A 16 32.58 23.80 0.98
N GLU A 17 31.30 24.00 1.34
CA GLU A 17 30.39 23.02 1.97
C GLU A 17 29.45 22.34 0.94
N LEU A 18 29.92 22.21 -0.33
CA LEU A 18 29.13 21.60 -1.41
C LEU A 18 28.73 20.16 -1.13
N LYS A 19 29.59 19.39 -0.47
CA LYS A 19 29.30 17.99 -0.13
C LYS A 19 28.12 17.88 0.82
N GLU A 20 28.13 18.70 1.87
CA GLU A 20 27.06 18.78 2.86
C GLU A 20 25.77 19.29 2.23
N ALA A 21 25.86 20.29 1.35
CA ALA A 21 24.73 20.81 0.60
C ALA A 21 24.06 19.75 -0.30
N VAL A 22 24.88 18.93 -1.00
CA VAL A 22 24.37 17.82 -1.83
C VAL A 22 23.66 16.76 -0.97
N ILE A 23 24.18 16.48 0.24
CA ILE A 23 23.53 15.57 1.19
C ILE A 23 22.19 16.13 1.66
N SER A 24 22.15 17.42 2.05
CA SER A 24 20.93 18.10 2.48
C SER A 24 19.86 18.12 1.38
N ILE A 25 20.25 18.38 0.13
CA ILE A 25 19.37 18.32 -1.04
C ILE A 25 18.71 16.93 -1.14
N VAL A 26 19.50 15.86 -1.07
CA VAL A 26 18.99 14.49 -1.16
C VAL A 26 18.09 14.17 0.03
N ALA A 27 18.45 14.59 1.24
CA ALA A 27 17.64 14.35 2.43
C ALA A 27 16.27 15.05 2.35
N MET A 28 16.22 16.29 1.85
CA MET A 28 14.99 17.04 1.61
C MET A 28 14.15 16.42 0.48
N LEU A 29 14.76 16.00 -0.62
CA LEU A 29 14.06 15.34 -1.73
C LEU A 29 13.42 14.02 -1.30
N ASN A 30 14.12 13.20 -0.50
CA ASN A 30 13.60 11.92 -0.03
C ASN A 30 12.42 12.07 0.94
N LYS A 31 12.31 13.17 1.65
CA LYS A 31 11.22 13.43 2.60
C LYS A 31 10.10 14.28 2.02
N HIS A 32 10.47 15.37 1.35
CA HIS A 32 9.53 16.44 0.96
C HIS A 32 9.36 16.60 -0.56
N GLN A 33 10.15 15.86 -1.37
CA GLN A 33 10.18 15.95 -2.84
C GLN A 33 10.60 17.34 -3.37
N ARG A 34 11.05 18.22 -2.48
CA ARG A 34 11.53 19.58 -2.79
C ARG A 34 12.49 20.05 -1.70
N GLY A 35 13.35 20.99 -2.05
CA GLY A 35 14.24 21.62 -1.09
C GLY A 35 14.91 22.86 -1.65
N GLU A 36 15.47 23.64 -0.75
CA GLU A 36 16.19 24.88 -1.05
C GLU A 36 17.48 24.93 -0.24
N VAL A 37 18.59 25.28 -0.87
CA VAL A 37 19.87 25.52 -0.19
C VAL A 37 20.37 26.91 -0.55
N VAL A 38 20.79 27.66 0.45
CA VAL A 38 21.34 29.03 0.26
C VAL A 38 22.77 29.08 0.77
N PHE A 39 23.72 29.39 -0.12
CA PHE A 39 25.12 29.62 0.22
C PHE A 39 25.37 31.11 0.47
N GLY A 40 26.15 31.43 1.49
CA GLY A 40 26.45 32.78 1.95
C GLY A 40 25.78 33.12 3.28
N ILE A 41 25.32 32.11 4.03
CA ILE A 41 24.65 32.29 5.32
C ILE A 41 25.31 31.35 6.35
N ARG A 42 25.63 31.89 7.53
CA ARG A 42 26.17 31.12 8.66
C ARG A 42 25.03 30.43 9.43
N ASN A 43 25.39 29.42 10.23
CA ASN A 43 24.43 28.68 11.09
C ASN A 43 23.72 29.59 12.11
N ASP A 44 24.26 30.76 12.46
CA ASP A 44 23.60 31.75 13.31
C ASP A 44 22.59 32.65 12.56
N GLY A 45 22.41 32.40 11.25
CA GLY A 45 21.53 33.15 10.34
C GLY A 45 22.13 34.46 9.82
N ALA A 46 23.43 34.73 10.11
CA ALA A 46 24.11 35.91 9.61
C ALA A 46 24.52 35.75 8.16
N VAL A 47 24.13 36.71 7.31
CA VAL A 47 24.51 36.71 5.89
C VAL A 47 25.96 37.17 5.77
N VAL A 48 26.77 36.37 5.07
CA VAL A 48 28.18 36.69 4.77
C VAL A 48 28.35 36.85 3.27
N SER A 49 29.10 37.89 2.87
CA SER A 49 29.37 38.12 1.45
C SER A 49 30.17 36.93 0.89
N GLN A 50 29.72 36.41 -0.24
CA GLN A 50 30.42 35.40 -1.02
C GLN A 50 30.76 35.97 -2.39
N GLN A 51 31.94 35.64 -2.89
CA GLN A 51 32.24 35.93 -4.31
C GLN A 51 31.41 35.00 -5.21
N VAL A 52 30.34 35.53 -5.75
CA VAL A 52 29.50 34.83 -6.73
C VAL A 52 29.98 35.14 -8.12
N SER A 53 30.24 34.10 -8.89
CA SER A 53 30.68 34.18 -10.30
C SER A 53 29.96 33.10 -11.11
N ASP A 54 29.94 33.23 -12.43
CA ASP A 54 29.44 32.18 -13.33
C ASP A 54 30.15 30.85 -13.10
N LYS A 55 31.41 30.88 -12.66
CA LYS A 55 32.14 29.68 -12.31
C LYS A 55 31.58 29.01 -11.05
N SER A 56 31.33 29.77 -9.98
CA SER A 56 30.77 29.21 -8.75
C SER A 56 29.36 28.63 -8.95
N ILE A 57 28.51 29.26 -9.78
CA ILE A 57 27.18 28.75 -10.15
C ILE A 57 27.33 27.43 -10.94
N ARG A 58 28.26 27.35 -11.89
CA ARG A 58 28.54 26.12 -12.65
C ARG A 58 29.09 25.02 -11.78
N ASP A 59 29.98 25.33 -10.85
CA ASP A 59 30.57 24.34 -9.94
C ASP A 59 29.49 23.72 -9.01
N VAL A 60 28.55 24.53 -8.51
CA VAL A 60 27.40 24.05 -7.74
C VAL A 60 26.50 23.15 -8.59
N SER A 61 26.11 23.60 -9.79
CA SER A 61 25.28 22.81 -10.71
C SER A 61 25.93 21.48 -11.08
N LYS A 62 27.24 21.52 -11.36
CA LYS A 62 28.03 20.33 -11.69
C LYS A 62 28.10 19.35 -10.51
N ALA A 63 28.37 19.83 -9.29
CA ALA A 63 28.42 18.97 -8.10
C ALA A 63 27.09 18.24 -7.88
N ILE A 64 25.95 18.92 -8.06
CA ILE A 64 24.62 18.31 -7.97
C ILE A 64 24.44 17.25 -9.08
N ALA A 65 24.77 17.59 -10.32
CA ALA A 65 24.62 16.67 -11.44
C ALA A 65 25.53 15.43 -11.34
N ASP A 66 26.75 15.60 -10.80
CA ASP A 66 27.72 14.50 -10.71
C ASP A 66 27.42 13.54 -9.54
N HIS A 67 26.86 14.04 -8.44
CA HIS A 67 26.79 13.31 -7.18
C HIS A 67 25.37 12.94 -6.71
N ILE A 68 24.32 13.35 -7.43
CA ILE A 68 22.94 12.95 -7.13
C ILE A 68 22.42 11.96 -8.17
N GLU A 69 21.80 10.89 -7.67
CA GLU A 69 21.07 9.89 -8.46
C GLU A 69 19.72 9.59 -7.80
N PRO A 70 18.61 9.47 -8.60
CA PRO A 70 18.45 9.82 -10.00
C PRO A 70 18.80 11.27 -10.30
N LYS A 71 19.14 11.58 -11.57
CA LYS A 71 19.52 12.94 -11.95
C LYS A 71 18.40 13.94 -11.71
N ILE A 72 18.77 15.12 -11.20
CA ILE A 72 17.87 16.25 -11.00
C ILE A 72 18.42 17.47 -11.73
N TYR A 73 17.53 18.40 -12.02
CA TYR A 73 17.85 19.65 -12.73
C TYR A 73 17.55 20.83 -11.81
N PRO A 74 18.51 21.28 -10.97
CA PRO A 74 18.31 22.37 -10.03
C PRO A 74 18.17 23.72 -10.74
N VAL A 75 17.42 24.63 -10.13
CA VAL A 75 17.48 26.04 -10.45
C VAL A 75 18.54 26.65 -9.54
N VAL A 76 19.64 27.13 -10.14
CA VAL A 76 20.76 27.77 -9.40
C VAL A 76 20.82 29.22 -9.83
N GLU A 77 20.63 30.12 -8.91
CA GLU A 77 20.56 31.56 -9.17
C GLU A 77 21.35 32.38 -8.13
N GLN A 78 21.86 33.52 -8.57
CA GLN A 78 22.42 34.52 -7.68
C GLN A 78 21.30 35.39 -7.13
N VAL A 79 21.25 35.55 -5.80
CA VAL A 79 20.22 36.36 -5.14
C VAL A 79 20.85 37.33 -4.13
N PRO A 80 20.43 38.58 -4.07
CA PRO A 80 20.84 39.51 -3.03
C PRO A 80 20.04 39.23 -1.73
N ILE A 81 20.73 39.03 -0.60
CA ILE A 81 20.12 38.88 0.72
C ILE A 81 20.83 39.86 1.67
N ASP A 82 20.11 40.75 2.31
CA ASP A 82 20.64 41.82 3.20
C ASP A 82 21.84 42.57 2.61
N GLY A 83 21.79 42.86 1.28
CA GLY A 83 22.84 43.58 0.55
C GLY A 83 24.06 42.75 0.13
N ASN A 84 24.11 41.47 0.53
CA ASN A 84 25.19 40.55 0.15
C ASN A 84 24.73 39.60 -0.97
N GLN A 85 25.66 39.19 -1.82
CA GLN A 85 25.36 38.24 -2.88
C GLN A 85 25.45 36.80 -2.36
N CYS A 86 24.38 36.04 -2.56
CA CYS A 86 24.25 34.62 -2.18
C CYS A 86 23.93 33.75 -3.39
N ILE A 87 24.22 32.46 -3.31
CA ILE A 87 23.78 31.47 -4.31
C ILE A 87 22.61 30.71 -3.72
N LYS A 88 21.47 30.71 -4.44
CA LYS A 88 20.29 29.96 -4.08
C LYS A 88 20.08 28.81 -5.03
N VAL A 89 19.88 27.62 -4.47
CA VAL A 89 19.59 26.38 -5.18
C VAL A 89 18.21 25.93 -4.82
N ARG A 90 17.35 25.74 -5.81
CA ARG A 90 16.03 25.12 -5.64
C ARG A 90 15.98 23.81 -6.38
N VAL A 91 15.43 22.79 -5.73
CA VAL A 91 15.30 21.43 -6.26
C VAL A 91 13.90 20.92 -6.04
N GLU A 92 13.41 20.21 -7.05
CA GLU A 92 12.16 19.45 -7.00
C GLU A 92 12.38 18.08 -7.66
N GLY A 93 11.72 17.05 -7.13
CA GLY A 93 11.83 15.71 -7.71
C GLY A 93 10.94 14.71 -7.00
N SER A 94 10.28 13.85 -7.78
CA SER A 94 9.37 12.80 -7.32
C SER A 94 9.94 11.38 -7.45
N GLU A 95 11.19 11.25 -7.97
CA GLU A 95 11.79 9.94 -8.26
C GLU A 95 12.58 9.32 -7.11
N HIS A 96 12.21 9.66 -5.85
CA HIS A 96 12.86 9.05 -4.68
C HIS A 96 12.88 7.51 -4.75
N PRO A 97 13.85 6.80 -4.18
CA PRO A 97 14.92 7.37 -3.35
C PRO A 97 16.03 8.04 -4.18
N TYR A 98 16.44 9.22 -3.73
CA TYR A 98 17.61 9.91 -4.20
C TYR A 98 18.83 9.53 -3.37
N TYR A 99 20.00 9.53 -4.02
CA TYR A 99 21.27 9.18 -3.41
C TYR A 99 22.25 10.35 -3.58
N ALA A 100 23.00 10.67 -2.52
CA ALA A 100 24.16 11.54 -2.55
C ALA A 100 25.40 10.69 -2.31
N TYR A 101 26.37 10.74 -3.23
CA TYR A 101 27.62 9.94 -3.11
C TYR A 101 27.35 8.45 -2.88
N GLY A 102 26.33 7.89 -3.54
CA GLY A 102 25.92 6.49 -3.44
C GLY A 102 25.18 6.12 -2.14
N ARG A 103 24.78 7.08 -1.30
CA ARG A 103 24.06 6.86 -0.04
C ARG A 103 22.76 7.65 0.01
N ALA A 104 21.71 7.04 0.56
CA ALA A 104 20.43 7.71 0.76
C ALA A 104 20.37 8.37 2.14
N TYR A 105 19.84 9.58 2.19
CA TYR A 105 19.63 10.38 3.39
C TYR A 105 18.19 10.84 3.50
N ILE A 106 17.74 11.12 4.72
CA ILE A 106 16.42 11.67 5.01
C ILE A 106 16.53 12.82 6.01
N ARG A 107 15.70 13.85 5.81
CA ARG A 107 15.63 15.01 6.69
C ARG A 107 14.82 14.70 7.95
N VAL A 108 15.38 14.95 9.13
CA VAL A 108 14.73 14.78 10.43
C VAL A 108 14.91 16.08 11.23
N GLY A 109 13.90 16.94 11.21
CA GLY A 109 14.04 18.31 11.70
C GLY A 109 15.00 19.11 10.82
N ASP A 110 16.11 19.54 11.38
CA ASP A 110 17.22 20.26 10.73
C ASP A 110 18.45 19.37 10.46
N GLU A 111 18.37 18.07 10.76
CA GLU A 111 19.48 17.12 10.57
C GLU A 111 19.28 16.21 9.35
N ASP A 112 20.39 15.87 8.69
CA ASP A 112 20.44 14.94 7.57
C ASP A 112 20.95 13.58 8.05
N ARG A 113 20.03 12.62 8.16
CA ARG A 113 20.36 11.27 8.64
C ARG A 113 20.48 10.28 7.49
N GLN A 114 21.52 9.47 7.47
CA GLN A 114 21.65 8.38 6.51
C GLN A 114 20.58 7.32 6.80
N LEU A 115 19.90 6.85 5.76
CA LEU A 115 18.94 5.75 5.86
C LEU A 115 19.65 4.42 6.11
N SER A 116 19.11 3.62 7.02
CA SER A 116 19.49 2.21 7.15
C SER A 116 18.97 1.40 5.95
N ALA A 117 19.51 0.20 5.74
CA ALA A 117 19.06 -0.70 4.68
C ALA A 117 17.55 -0.98 4.74
N LYS A 118 17.00 -1.16 5.95
CA LYS A 118 15.58 -1.40 6.18
C LYS A 118 14.70 -0.19 5.82
N GLU A 119 15.15 1.02 6.17
CA GLU A 119 14.42 2.25 5.85
C GLU A 119 14.46 2.53 4.34
N LEU A 120 15.60 2.28 3.70
CA LEU A 120 15.74 2.40 2.26
C LEU A 120 14.84 1.39 1.52
N GLU A 121 14.80 0.14 1.96
CA GLU A 121 13.88 -0.87 1.44
C GLU A 121 12.42 -0.40 1.54
N ASN A 122 12.02 0.11 2.70
CA ASN A 122 10.68 0.65 2.90
C ASN A 122 10.37 1.84 1.97
N LEU A 123 11.34 2.72 1.72
CA LEU A 123 11.18 3.85 0.80
C LEU A 123 11.01 3.38 -0.66
N ILE A 124 11.80 2.39 -1.08
CA ILE A 124 11.70 1.76 -2.41
C ILE A 124 10.34 1.07 -2.59
N LEU A 125 9.90 0.30 -1.59
CA LEU A 125 8.61 -0.36 -1.60
C LEU A 125 7.45 0.65 -1.64
N ALA A 126 7.57 1.76 -0.91
CA ALA A 126 6.58 2.83 -0.91
C ALA A 126 6.44 3.48 -2.31
N LYS A 127 7.57 3.77 -2.98
CA LYS A 127 7.58 4.31 -4.35
C LYS A 127 6.94 3.36 -5.36
N ASN A 128 7.26 2.08 -5.24
CA ASN A 128 6.82 1.07 -6.20
C ASN A 128 5.44 0.47 -5.86
N ARG A 129 4.78 0.93 -4.79
CA ARG A 129 3.47 0.41 -4.38
C ARG A 129 2.45 0.39 -5.51
N ASP A 130 2.40 1.44 -6.31
CA ASP A 130 1.43 1.56 -7.39
C ASP A 130 1.85 0.80 -8.66
N ARG A 131 3.16 0.51 -8.82
CA ARG A 131 3.70 -0.24 -9.95
C ARG A 131 3.77 -1.74 -9.69
N LEU A 132 3.94 -2.15 -8.44
CA LEU A 132 4.07 -3.56 -8.03
C LEU A 132 2.78 -4.05 -7.36
N ARG A 133 1.66 -3.95 -8.07
CA ARG A 133 0.38 -4.55 -7.65
C ARG A 133 0.46 -6.06 -7.86
N TRP A 134 0.49 -6.81 -6.78
CA TRP A 134 0.60 -8.26 -6.84
C TRP A 134 -0.47 -8.92 -7.72
N ASP A 135 -1.69 -8.42 -7.68
CA ASP A 135 -2.83 -8.96 -8.41
C ASP A 135 -2.72 -8.79 -9.94
N THR A 136 -1.95 -7.78 -10.40
CA THR A 136 -1.67 -7.53 -11.82
C THR A 136 -0.34 -8.09 -12.30
N GLU A 137 0.45 -8.73 -11.45
CA GLU A 137 1.68 -9.40 -11.86
C GLU A 137 1.38 -10.71 -12.60
N VAL A 138 2.22 -11.03 -13.56
CA VAL A 138 2.15 -12.31 -14.27
C VAL A 138 2.48 -13.47 -13.32
N CYS A 139 1.68 -14.53 -13.35
CA CYS A 139 1.97 -15.80 -12.70
C CYS A 139 2.74 -16.72 -13.68
N PRO A 140 4.07 -16.78 -13.63
CA PRO A 140 4.86 -17.37 -14.72
C PRO A 140 4.72 -18.91 -14.84
N LYS A 141 4.24 -19.55 -13.78
CA LYS A 141 4.07 -21.02 -13.71
C LYS A 141 2.66 -21.49 -14.08
N ALA A 142 1.70 -20.57 -14.22
CA ALA A 142 0.33 -20.91 -14.50
C ALA A 142 0.03 -20.83 -16.00
N THR A 143 -0.82 -21.70 -16.47
CA THR A 143 -1.28 -21.78 -17.84
C THR A 143 -2.82 -21.75 -17.91
N VAL A 144 -3.37 -21.54 -19.09
CA VAL A 144 -4.83 -21.55 -19.32
C VAL A 144 -5.45 -22.88 -18.88
N ASP A 145 -4.71 -23.98 -18.96
CA ASP A 145 -5.18 -25.31 -18.53
C ASP A 145 -5.36 -25.41 -17.00
N ASP A 146 -4.73 -24.57 -16.22
CA ASP A 146 -4.93 -24.53 -14.76
C ASP A 146 -6.26 -23.85 -14.39
N ILE A 147 -6.89 -23.11 -15.30
CA ILE A 147 -8.14 -22.39 -15.06
C ILE A 147 -9.35 -23.35 -15.09
N GLY A 148 -10.22 -23.19 -14.11
CA GLY A 148 -11.49 -23.90 -14.02
C GLY A 148 -12.59 -23.26 -14.88
N ALA A 149 -12.81 -23.77 -16.08
CA ALA A 149 -13.82 -23.21 -17.01
C ALA A 149 -15.21 -23.06 -16.37
N GLY A 150 -15.63 -24.01 -15.53
CA GLY A 150 -16.90 -23.95 -14.79
C GLY A 150 -16.98 -22.81 -13.81
N LYS A 151 -15.89 -22.52 -13.07
CA LYS A 151 -15.79 -21.38 -12.16
C LYS A 151 -15.90 -20.06 -12.90
N LEU A 152 -15.15 -19.91 -14.00
CA LEU A 152 -15.16 -18.72 -14.84
C LEU A 152 -16.54 -18.50 -15.48
N LYS A 153 -17.17 -19.54 -16.00
CA LYS A 153 -18.53 -19.49 -16.56
C LYS A 153 -19.57 -19.04 -15.54
N SER A 154 -19.49 -19.57 -14.32
CA SER A 154 -20.38 -19.18 -13.22
C SER A 154 -20.17 -17.73 -12.81
N PHE A 155 -18.93 -17.26 -12.73
CA PHE A 155 -18.61 -15.87 -12.45
C PHE A 155 -19.15 -14.91 -13.53
N LEU A 156 -18.90 -15.21 -14.81
CA LEU A 156 -19.39 -14.38 -15.92
C LEU A 156 -20.92 -14.28 -15.93
N LYS A 157 -21.62 -15.39 -15.67
CA LYS A 157 -23.09 -15.37 -15.55
C LYS A 157 -23.54 -14.42 -14.43
N LEU A 158 -22.91 -14.44 -13.26
CA LEU A 158 -23.22 -13.53 -12.16
C LEU A 158 -22.90 -12.06 -12.51
N SER A 159 -21.88 -11.84 -13.31
CA SER A 159 -21.46 -10.50 -13.77
C SER A 159 -22.24 -9.98 -14.98
N GLY A 160 -23.26 -10.70 -15.45
CA GLY A 160 -24.04 -10.31 -16.65
C GLY A 160 -23.26 -10.44 -17.96
N LEU A 161 -22.15 -11.20 -17.98
CA LEU A 161 -21.30 -11.40 -19.15
C LEU A 161 -21.50 -12.80 -19.73
N THR A 162 -21.31 -12.92 -21.05
CA THR A 162 -21.39 -14.21 -21.76
C THR A 162 -20.03 -14.89 -21.76
N PHE A 163 -20.04 -16.20 -21.45
CA PHE A 163 -18.89 -17.07 -21.62
C PHE A 163 -18.79 -17.50 -23.09
N ASP A 164 -17.58 -17.52 -23.60
CA ASP A 164 -17.25 -17.98 -24.94
C ASP A 164 -16.13 -19.07 -24.82
N THR A 165 -14.88 -18.69 -24.74
CA THR A 165 -13.75 -19.58 -24.43
C THR A 165 -13.06 -19.10 -23.16
N VAL A 166 -12.23 -19.96 -22.54
CA VAL A 166 -11.46 -19.56 -21.36
C VAL A 166 -10.52 -18.39 -21.69
N PRO A 167 -9.69 -18.44 -22.76
CA PRO A 167 -8.82 -17.31 -23.10
C PRO A 167 -9.57 -16.00 -23.33
N ASN A 168 -10.57 -16.00 -24.19
CA ASN A 168 -11.34 -14.80 -24.51
C ASN A 168 -12.06 -14.22 -23.28
N SER A 169 -12.56 -15.09 -22.40
CA SER A 169 -13.20 -14.67 -21.16
C SER A 169 -12.24 -14.03 -20.18
N LEU A 170 -11.02 -14.52 -20.09
CA LEU A 170 -9.96 -13.93 -19.27
C LEU A 170 -9.48 -12.58 -19.83
N GLU A 171 -9.35 -12.45 -21.14
CA GLU A 171 -9.05 -11.17 -21.80
C GLU A 171 -10.12 -10.12 -21.54
N LYS A 172 -11.43 -10.48 -21.68
CA LYS A 172 -12.56 -9.59 -21.35
C LYS A 172 -12.54 -9.07 -19.91
N LEU A 173 -11.92 -9.81 -18.99
CA LEU A 173 -11.77 -9.45 -17.59
C LEU A 173 -10.42 -8.79 -17.27
N ASN A 174 -9.57 -8.50 -18.28
CA ASN A 174 -8.21 -7.97 -18.10
C ASN A 174 -7.33 -8.86 -17.20
N LEU A 175 -7.47 -10.18 -17.31
CA LEU A 175 -6.77 -11.16 -16.47
C LEU A 175 -5.57 -11.82 -17.16
N VAL A 176 -5.21 -11.32 -18.35
CA VAL A 176 -4.10 -11.78 -19.17
C VAL A 176 -3.27 -10.58 -19.61
N GLN A 177 -1.97 -10.74 -19.60
CA GLN A 177 -1.00 -9.78 -20.16
C GLN A 177 -0.01 -10.55 -21.04
N ASP A 178 0.15 -10.14 -22.31
CA ASP A 178 1.05 -10.78 -23.29
C ASP A 178 0.85 -12.31 -23.38
N GLY A 179 -0.42 -12.76 -23.34
CA GLY A 179 -0.80 -14.17 -23.38
C GLY A 179 -0.53 -14.95 -22.08
N LYS A 180 -0.08 -14.29 -21.00
CA LYS A 180 0.21 -14.90 -19.69
C LYS A 180 -0.83 -14.52 -18.65
N LEU A 181 -1.15 -15.46 -17.77
CA LEU A 181 -2.12 -15.24 -16.69
C LEU A 181 -1.58 -14.30 -15.62
N LEU A 182 -2.42 -13.38 -15.16
CA LEU A 182 -2.14 -12.57 -13.99
C LEU A 182 -2.42 -13.33 -12.69
N ASN A 183 -1.79 -12.92 -11.58
CA ASN A 183 -2.01 -13.54 -10.27
C ASN A 183 -3.49 -13.53 -9.87
N ALA A 184 -4.24 -12.45 -10.17
CA ALA A 184 -5.67 -12.38 -9.93
C ALA A 184 -6.45 -13.47 -10.68
N ALA A 185 -6.10 -13.78 -11.94
CA ALA A 185 -6.73 -14.85 -12.69
C ALA A 185 -6.59 -16.21 -12.02
N VAL A 186 -5.36 -16.49 -11.57
CA VAL A 186 -5.02 -17.75 -10.92
C VAL A 186 -5.69 -17.86 -9.55
N LEU A 187 -5.64 -16.80 -8.73
CA LEU A 187 -6.26 -16.77 -7.41
C LEU A 187 -7.78 -16.94 -7.45
N CYS A 188 -8.44 -16.34 -8.46
CA CYS A 188 -9.90 -16.37 -8.58
C CYS A 188 -10.44 -17.61 -9.30
N PHE A 189 -9.71 -18.12 -10.29
CA PHE A 189 -10.28 -19.08 -11.23
C PHE A 189 -9.48 -20.37 -11.42
N ALA A 190 -8.27 -20.49 -10.87
CA ALA A 190 -7.54 -21.74 -10.97
C ALA A 190 -8.30 -22.90 -10.27
N ARG A 191 -8.12 -24.12 -10.76
CA ARG A 191 -8.67 -25.33 -10.14
C ARG A 191 -8.04 -25.58 -8.76
N LYS A 192 -6.73 -25.30 -8.63
CA LYS A 192 -5.92 -25.45 -7.41
C LYS A 192 -4.99 -24.25 -7.24
N PRO A 193 -5.50 -23.08 -6.77
CA PRO A 193 -4.68 -21.89 -6.57
C PRO A 193 -3.54 -22.09 -5.58
N GLU A 194 -3.73 -22.99 -4.61
CA GLU A 194 -2.74 -23.35 -3.58
C GLU A 194 -1.45 -23.95 -4.15
N LYS A 195 -1.48 -24.47 -5.37
CA LYS A 195 -0.28 -24.92 -6.11
C LYS A 195 0.68 -23.76 -6.43
N PHE A 196 0.11 -22.57 -6.65
CA PHE A 196 0.85 -21.37 -7.02
C PHE A 196 1.06 -20.45 -5.83
N PHE A 197 0.08 -20.38 -4.94
CA PHE A 197 0.03 -19.49 -3.77
C PHE A 197 -0.31 -20.30 -2.50
N PRO A 198 0.65 -21.05 -1.93
CA PRO A 198 0.39 -21.94 -0.77
C PRO A 198 -0.11 -21.19 0.47
N ASN A 199 0.26 -19.92 0.58
CA ASN A 199 -0.16 -19.01 1.66
C ASN A 199 -1.54 -18.39 1.43
N ALA A 200 -2.09 -18.43 0.20
CA ALA A 200 -3.42 -17.90 -0.13
C ALA A 200 -4.54 -18.86 0.34
N ARG A 201 -4.54 -19.17 1.65
CA ARG A 201 -5.51 -20.05 2.33
C ARG A 201 -6.28 -19.27 3.39
N LEU A 202 -7.30 -19.87 3.93
CA LEU A 202 -8.07 -19.42 5.08
C LEU A 202 -7.80 -20.37 6.25
N ARG A 203 -7.48 -19.81 7.41
CA ARG A 203 -7.41 -20.54 8.67
C ARG A 203 -8.50 -20.06 9.60
N CYS A 204 -9.27 -20.99 10.15
CA CYS A 204 -10.32 -20.72 11.13
C CYS A 204 -10.05 -21.46 12.41
N ALA A 205 -10.30 -20.82 13.54
CA ALA A 205 -10.18 -21.44 14.87
C ALA A 205 -11.29 -20.96 15.82
N VAL A 206 -11.71 -21.84 16.71
CA VAL A 206 -12.62 -21.56 17.82
C VAL A 206 -11.87 -21.76 19.13
N PHE A 207 -11.94 -20.78 20.00
CA PHE A 207 -11.29 -20.78 21.31
C PHE A 207 -12.33 -20.85 22.44
N GLY A 208 -12.05 -21.70 23.44
CA GLY A 208 -12.91 -21.90 24.60
C GLY A 208 -12.74 -20.85 25.71
N ALA A 209 -11.88 -19.84 25.49
CA ALA A 209 -11.56 -18.79 26.45
C ALA A 209 -11.61 -17.41 25.73
N LEU A 210 -11.26 -16.36 26.49
CA LEU A 210 -11.11 -15.00 25.93
C LEU A 210 -9.77 -14.78 25.21
N ASP A 211 -8.90 -15.79 25.21
CA ASP A 211 -7.59 -15.83 24.60
C ASP A 211 -7.37 -17.16 23.85
N THR A 212 -6.18 -17.34 23.30
CA THR A 212 -5.81 -18.52 22.50
C THR A 212 -5.34 -19.73 23.31
N THR A 213 -5.48 -19.72 24.63
CA THR A 213 -4.96 -20.78 25.52
C THR A 213 -5.70 -22.10 25.36
N VAL A 214 -7.00 -22.06 25.03
CA VAL A 214 -7.84 -23.26 24.86
C VAL A 214 -8.41 -23.28 23.45
N THR A 215 -7.82 -24.07 22.57
CA THR A 215 -8.34 -24.30 21.21
C THR A 215 -9.38 -25.41 21.22
N ILE A 216 -10.60 -25.13 20.79
CA ILE A 216 -11.69 -26.12 20.63
C ILE A 216 -11.62 -26.76 19.23
N SER A 217 -11.46 -25.95 18.19
CA SER A 217 -11.42 -26.39 16.80
C SER A 217 -10.45 -25.52 15.99
N MET A 218 -9.78 -26.13 15.02
CA MET A 218 -8.95 -25.40 14.06
C MET A 218 -9.06 -26.08 12.71
N GLN A 219 -9.26 -25.30 11.65
CA GLN A 219 -9.43 -25.83 10.30
C GLN A 219 -8.78 -24.88 9.27
N ASP A 220 -8.04 -25.48 8.29
CA ASP A 220 -7.48 -24.80 7.15
C ASP A 220 -8.31 -25.12 5.90
N PHE A 221 -8.64 -24.09 5.11
CA PHE A 221 -9.32 -24.21 3.84
C PHE A 221 -8.43 -23.76 2.69
N TYR A 222 -8.49 -24.50 1.58
CA TYR A 222 -7.72 -24.27 0.37
C TYR A 222 -8.67 -24.20 -0.83
N GLY A 223 -8.38 -23.32 -1.79
CA GLY A 223 -9.19 -23.15 -2.99
C GLY A 223 -9.12 -21.71 -3.52
N ASP A 224 -9.99 -21.43 -4.49
CA ASP A 224 -10.08 -20.06 -5.02
C ASP A 224 -10.64 -19.08 -3.97
N VAL A 225 -10.36 -17.80 -4.18
CA VAL A 225 -10.73 -16.75 -3.21
C VAL A 225 -12.24 -16.67 -2.95
N PHE A 226 -13.08 -16.95 -3.95
CA PHE A 226 -14.53 -16.94 -3.78
C PHE A 226 -15.03 -18.08 -2.90
N TYR A 227 -14.40 -19.26 -3.04
CA TYR A 227 -14.63 -20.40 -2.15
C TYR A 227 -14.18 -20.10 -0.73
N LEU A 228 -13.01 -19.49 -0.56
CA LEU A 228 -12.48 -19.15 0.77
C LEU A 228 -13.36 -18.12 1.49
N ILE A 229 -13.85 -17.08 0.79
CA ILE A 229 -14.80 -16.10 1.33
C ILE A 229 -16.08 -16.78 1.79
N LYS A 230 -16.62 -17.69 0.97
CA LYS A 230 -17.82 -18.45 1.33
C LYS A 230 -17.58 -19.33 2.56
N LYS A 231 -16.45 -20.02 2.63
CA LYS A 231 -16.09 -20.87 3.77
C LYS A 231 -15.88 -20.06 5.05
N ALA A 232 -15.33 -18.86 4.95
CA ALA A 232 -15.20 -17.94 6.09
C ALA A 232 -16.56 -17.54 6.67
N GLU A 233 -17.52 -17.19 5.79
CA GLU A 233 -18.89 -16.85 6.19
C GLU A 233 -19.61 -18.06 6.83
N GLU A 234 -19.54 -19.23 6.18
CA GLU A 234 -20.13 -20.48 6.69
C GLU A 234 -19.54 -20.82 8.07
N TYR A 235 -18.21 -20.78 8.23
CA TYR A 235 -17.56 -21.12 9.49
C TYR A 235 -17.95 -20.20 10.64
N ILE A 236 -18.08 -18.90 10.41
CA ILE A 236 -18.56 -17.97 11.45
C ILE A 236 -19.98 -18.33 11.84
N LEU A 237 -20.90 -18.49 10.87
CA LEU A 237 -22.31 -18.82 11.14
C LEU A 237 -22.50 -20.15 11.86
N GLU A 238 -21.61 -21.13 11.63
CA GLU A 238 -21.65 -22.44 12.31
C GLU A 238 -21.23 -22.38 13.80
N HIS A 239 -20.48 -21.31 14.20
CA HIS A 239 -19.85 -21.25 15.52
C HIS A 239 -20.24 -20.03 16.36
N ILE A 240 -21.07 -19.12 15.85
CA ILE A 240 -21.69 -18.03 16.64
C ILE A 240 -23.10 -18.42 17.06
N ASN A 241 -23.64 -17.74 18.08
CA ASN A 241 -25.01 -17.95 18.52
C ASN A 241 -26.01 -17.38 17.49
N ILE A 242 -27.03 -18.14 17.22
CA ILE A 242 -28.15 -17.73 16.36
C ILE A 242 -29.40 -17.70 17.21
N GLY A 243 -29.87 -16.49 17.53
CA GLY A 243 -31.16 -16.25 18.14
C GLY A 243 -32.29 -16.37 17.12
N MET A 244 -33.51 -16.21 17.59
CA MET A 244 -34.67 -16.14 16.69
C MET A 244 -35.54 -14.92 17.01
N ARG A 245 -36.16 -14.36 15.99
CA ARG A 245 -37.18 -13.34 16.08
C ARG A 245 -38.40 -13.82 15.32
N LEU A 246 -39.59 -13.51 15.82
CA LEU A 246 -40.82 -13.71 15.06
C LEU A 246 -41.15 -12.45 14.29
N ASP A 247 -41.35 -12.60 12.99
CA ASP A 247 -41.86 -11.56 12.10
C ASP A 247 -43.22 -11.99 11.58
N GLY A 248 -44.25 -11.54 12.26
CA GLY A 248 -45.58 -12.09 12.14
C GLY A 248 -45.64 -13.58 12.56
N LEU A 249 -46.00 -14.47 11.62
CA LEU A 249 -46.02 -15.92 11.80
C LEU A 249 -44.72 -16.61 11.36
N LEU A 250 -43.74 -15.86 10.84
CA LEU A 250 -42.49 -16.42 10.32
C LEU A 250 -41.37 -16.31 11.37
N ARG A 251 -40.63 -17.40 11.52
CA ARG A 251 -39.41 -17.43 12.26
C ARG A 251 -38.28 -16.83 11.43
N VAL A 252 -37.58 -15.83 11.95
CA VAL A 252 -36.38 -15.26 11.37
C VAL A 252 -35.20 -15.54 12.30
N ASP A 253 -34.19 -16.24 11.78
CA ASP A 253 -32.96 -16.50 12.50
C ASP A 253 -32.10 -15.22 12.51
N VAL A 254 -31.66 -14.81 13.71
CA VAL A 254 -30.89 -13.58 13.93
C VAL A 254 -29.54 -13.97 14.56
N PRO A 255 -28.43 -13.93 13.79
CA PRO A 255 -27.10 -14.12 14.34
C PRO A 255 -26.77 -13.03 15.38
N GLU A 256 -26.00 -13.38 16.43
CA GLU A 256 -25.56 -12.41 17.45
C GLU A 256 -24.66 -11.31 16.88
N ILE A 257 -23.99 -11.57 15.73
CA ILE A 257 -23.21 -10.59 14.97
C ILE A 257 -23.93 -10.35 13.66
N ASP A 258 -24.06 -9.09 13.26
CA ASP A 258 -24.70 -8.74 11.98
C ASP A 258 -24.00 -9.41 10.79
N ARG A 259 -24.78 -10.15 9.99
CA ARG A 259 -24.24 -10.95 8.87
C ARG A 259 -23.57 -10.10 7.80
N GLU A 260 -24.13 -8.93 7.50
CA GLU A 260 -23.57 -8.04 6.47
C GLU A 260 -22.25 -7.42 6.96
N ALA A 261 -22.15 -7.13 8.27
CA ALA A 261 -20.94 -6.57 8.87
C ALA A 261 -19.75 -7.56 8.79
N PHE A 262 -19.91 -8.79 9.24
CA PHE A 262 -18.80 -9.74 9.17
C PHE A 262 -18.50 -10.20 7.73
N ARG A 263 -19.51 -10.26 6.85
CA ARG A 263 -19.29 -10.54 5.43
C ARG A 263 -18.43 -9.48 4.76
N GLU A 264 -18.71 -8.21 5.02
CA GLU A 264 -17.91 -7.10 4.53
C GLU A 264 -16.47 -7.15 5.08
N ALA A 265 -16.32 -7.46 6.38
CA ALA A 265 -15.00 -7.62 6.99
C ALA A 265 -14.19 -8.77 6.36
N ILE A 266 -14.82 -9.91 6.07
CA ILE A 266 -14.20 -11.03 5.36
C ILE A 266 -13.74 -10.61 3.96
N ILE A 267 -14.62 -9.97 3.19
CA ILE A 267 -14.29 -9.53 1.84
C ILE A 267 -13.12 -8.54 1.87
N ASN A 268 -13.14 -7.57 2.79
CA ASN A 268 -12.06 -6.61 2.99
C ASN A 268 -10.75 -7.32 3.36
N ALA A 269 -10.79 -8.35 4.19
CA ALA A 269 -9.62 -9.14 4.56
C ALA A 269 -8.93 -9.78 3.34
N PHE A 270 -9.70 -10.33 2.39
CA PHE A 270 -9.15 -10.90 1.16
C PHE A 270 -8.79 -9.84 0.11
N CYS A 271 -9.57 -8.76 -0.02
CA CYS A 271 -9.35 -7.68 -0.98
C CYS A 271 -8.07 -6.88 -0.66
N HIS A 272 -7.83 -6.58 0.62
CA HIS A 272 -6.71 -5.75 1.07
C HIS A 272 -5.50 -6.55 1.57
N ARG A 273 -5.57 -7.88 1.53
CA ARG A 273 -4.47 -8.77 1.90
C ARG A 273 -3.21 -8.44 1.12
N ASP A 274 -2.05 -8.50 1.80
CA ASP A 274 -0.76 -8.59 1.14
C ASP A 274 -0.47 -10.06 0.80
N TYR A 275 -0.63 -10.42 -0.47
CA TYR A 275 -0.42 -11.81 -0.94
C TYR A 275 1.07 -12.19 -1.03
N ARG A 276 2.00 -11.26 -0.79
CA ARG A 276 3.43 -11.54 -0.66
C ARG A 276 3.81 -12.03 0.74
N GLU A 277 2.96 -11.71 1.74
CA GLU A 277 3.18 -12.17 3.11
C GLU A 277 2.87 -13.67 3.25
N TYR A 278 3.67 -14.36 4.08
CA TYR A 278 3.55 -15.81 4.27
C TYR A 278 2.33 -16.24 5.07
N ASP A 279 1.79 -15.37 5.92
CA ASP A 279 0.63 -15.73 6.74
C ASP A 279 -0.65 -15.75 5.91
N SER A 280 -1.69 -16.40 6.41
CA SER A 280 -3.00 -16.55 5.78
C SER A 280 -4.00 -15.53 6.32
N VAL A 281 -5.20 -15.44 5.71
CA VAL A 281 -6.34 -14.83 6.37
C VAL A 281 -6.75 -15.76 7.51
N ASN A 282 -6.87 -15.21 8.72
CA ASN A 282 -7.19 -15.96 9.92
C ASN A 282 -8.52 -15.46 10.53
N ILE A 283 -9.41 -16.37 10.86
CA ILE A 283 -10.63 -16.12 11.63
C ILE A 283 -10.50 -16.80 12.97
N ALA A 284 -10.59 -16.04 14.04
CA ALA A 284 -10.55 -16.53 15.41
C ALA A 284 -11.86 -16.18 16.13
N ILE A 285 -12.60 -17.19 16.56
CA ILE A 285 -13.86 -17.05 17.28
C ILE A 285 -13.59 -17.30 18.75
N PHE A 286 -13.78 -16.27 19.56
CA PHE A 286 -13.68 -16.29 21.00
C PHE A 286 -15.07 -16.30 21.64
N LYS A 287 -15.16 -16.41 22.95
CA LYS A 287 -16.44 -16.37 23.68
C LYS A 287 -17.15 -15.02 23.61
N ASP A 288 -16.40 -13.95 23.38
CA ASP A 288 -16.87 -12.56 23.43
C ASP A 288 -16.72 -11.80 22.13
N ARG A 289 -16.00 -12.36 21.12
CA ARG A 289 -15.72 -11.66 19.86
C ARG A 289 -15.31 -12.59 18.74
N VAL A 290 -15.40 -12.09 17.50
CA VAL A 290 -14.79 -12.67 16.30
C VAL A 290 -13.69 -11.74 15.83
N GLU A 291 -12.49 -12.28 15.63
CA GLU A 291 -11.36 -11.55 15.05
C GLU A 291 -11.08 -12.05 13.63
N ILE A 292 -11.04 -11.12 12.67
CA ILE A 292 -10.66 -11.38 11.30
C ILE A 292 -9.32 -10.67 11.04
N ARG A 293 -8.27 -11.46 10.83
CA ARG A 293 -6.90 -10.96 10.63
C ARG A 293 -6.46 -11.19 9.18
N SER A 294 -5.93 -10.16 8.55
CA SER A 294 -5.39 -10.23 7.19
C SER A 294 -3.93 -9.77 7.19
N PRO A 295 -3.01 -10.50 6.52
CA PRO A 295 -1.61 -10.10 6.43
C PRO A 295 -1.42 -8.77 5.69
N GLY A 296 -0.46 -7.99 6.15
CA GLY A 296 -0.03 -6.73 5.55
C GLY A 296 -0.41 -5.49 6.37
N LEU A 297 0.39 -4.44 6.19
CA LEU A 297 0.13 -3.13 6.81
C LEU A 297 -0.99 -2.40 6.06
N LEU A 298 -1.54 -1.35 6.68
CA LEU A 298 -2.50 -0.47 6.01
C LEU A 298 -1.87 0.13 4.75
N TYR A 299 -2.60 0.08 3.64
CA TYR A 299 -2.12 0.48 2.32
C TYR A 299 -2.33 1.97 2.05
N GLY A 300 -1.48 2.57 1.19
CA GLY A 300 -1.68 3.94 0.70
C GLY A 300 -1.55 5.03 1.77
N GLY A 301 -0.77 4.80 2.84
CA GLY A 301 -0.60 5.79 3.92
C GLY A 301 -1.83 5.93 4.84
N LEU A 302 -2.79 5.00 4.75
CA LEU A 302 -3.95 4.97 5.63
C LEU A 302 -3.52 4.73 7.08
N THR A 303 -4.19 5.40 7.99
CA THR A 303 -4.10 5.19 9.44
C THR A 303 -5.46 4.75 9.97
N ILE A 304 -5.49 4.12 11.14
CA ILE A 304 -6.75 3.75 11.83
C ILE A 304 -7.65 4.99 11.99
N ALA A 305 -7.07 6.14 12.37
CA ALA A 305 -7.80 7.39 12.51
C ALA A 305 -8.38 7.89 11.18
N SER A 306 -7.63 7.79 10.06
CA SER A 306 -8.14 8.20 8.74
C SER A 306 -9.26 7.30 8.26
N ILE A 307 -9.19 6.01 8.53
CA ILE A 307 -10.23 5.04 8.18
C ILE A 307 -11.51 5.31 8.98
N ARG A 308 -11.40 5.48 10.32
CA ARG A 308 -12.55 5.72 11.20
C ARG A 308 -13.22 7.08 10.96
N ASN A 309 -12.42 8.14 10.81
CA ASN A 309 -12.95 9.52 10.81
C ASN A 309 -13.26 10.06 9.41
N LYS A 310 -12.47 9.68 8.40
CA LYS A 310 -12.56 10.24 7.04
C LYS A 310 -13.17 9.29 6.02
N MET A 311 -13.44 8.03 6.40
CA MET A 311 -13.96 7.00 5.50
C MET A 311 -13.14 6.85 4.20
N VAL A 312 -11.82 7.06 4.29
CA VAL A 312 -10.91 6.97 3.14
C VAL A 312 -10.57 5.50 2.93
N SER A 313 -10.68 5.05 1.70
CA SER A 313 -10.32 3.70 1.25
C SER A 313 -9.20 3.78 0.21
N ALA A 314 -8.18 2.95 0.36
CA ALA A 314 -7.16 2.71 -0.65
C ALA A 314 -7.08 1.21 -0.94
N ARG A 315 -7.16 0.84 -2.21
CA ARG A 315 -7.20 -0.56 -2.62
C ARG A 315 -5.79 -1.07 -2.88
N ARG A 316 -5.38 -2.12 -2.18
CA ARG A 316 -4.09 -2.80 -2.42
C ARG A 316 -4.14 -3.62 -3.70
N ASN A 317 -5.24 -4.36 -3.91
CA ASN A 317 -5.45 -5.26 -5.04
C ASN A 317 -6.66 -4.77 -5.84
N GLU A 318 -6.44 -3.83 -6.74
CA GLU A 318 -7.50 -3.15 -7.51
C GLU A 318 -8.26 -4.12 -8.41
N LEU A 319 -7.52 -5.02 -9.09
CA LEU A 319 -8.11 -5.99 -10.01
C LEU A 319 -8.96 -7.03 -9.25
N LEU A 320 -8.52 -7.47 -8.06
CA LEU A 320 -9.34 -8.32 -7.18
C LEU A 320 -10.59 -7.58 -6.71
N ALA A 321 -10.46 -6.30 -6.31
CA ALA A 321 -11.59 -5.48 -5.90
C ALA A 321 -12.62 -5.34 -7.02
N GLU A 322 -12.17 -5.14 -8.27
CA GLU A 322 -13.05 -5.08 -9.45
C GLU A 322 -13.78 -6.41 -9.67
N LEU A 323 -13.10 -7.55 -9.56
CA LEU A 323 -13.71 -8.87 -9.68
C LEU A 323 -14.75 -9.12 -8.58
N PHE A 324 -14.45 -8.78 -7.33
CA PHE A 324 -15.39 -8.90 -6.22
C PHE A 324 -16.64 -8.03 -6.45
N GLN A 325 -16.45 -6.81 -6.94
CA GLN A 325 -17.56 -5.90 -7.29
C GLN A 325 -18.43 -6.46 -8.41
N ARG A 326 -17.81 -6.99 -9.49
CA ARG A 326 -18.54 -7.61 -10.62
C ARG A 326 -19.33 -8.84 -10.19
N SER A 327 -18.88 -9.55 -9.16
CA SER A 327 -19.61 -10.70 -8.58
C SER A 327 -20.71 -10.30 -7.59
N HIS A 328 -21.03 -9.01 -7.47
CA HIS A 328 -21.97 -8.44 -6.49
C HIS A 328 -21.64 -8.78 -5.04
N ARG A 329 -20.36 -9.01 -4.73
CA ARG A 329 -19.90 -9.30 -3.38
C ARG A 329 -19.45 -8.05 -2.62
N ILE A 330 -19.09 -6.98 -3.32
CA ILE A 330 -18.76 -5.67 -2.75
C ILE A 330 -19.71 -4.62 -3.28
N GLU A 331 -20.21 -3.75 -2.41
CA GLU A 331 -20.93 -2.54 -2.84
C GLU A 331 -19.96 -1.49 -3.40
N LYS A 332 -20.45 -0.71 -4.39
CA LYS A 332 -19.64 0.28 -5.15
C LYS A 332 -19.07 1.43 -4.32
N TRP A 333 -19.63 1.71 -3.15
CA TRP A 333 -19.36 2.91 -2.38
C TRP A 333 -18.88 2.55 -0.98
N SER A 334 -17.69 2.94 -0.60
CA SER A 334 -16.97 2.85 0.70
C SER A 334 -17.82 2.91 2.01
N ARG A 335 -18.97 2.26 2.02
CA ARG A 335 -19.86 2.17 3.18
C ARG A 335 -19.47 1.04 4.14
N GLY A 336 -18.60 0.11 3.69
CA GLY A 336 -18.34 -1.13 4.39
C GLY A 336 -17.84 -0.94 5.82
N ILE A 337 -16.80 -0.12 6.03
CA ILE A 337 -16.27 0.13 7.38
C ILE A 337 -17.26 0.90 8.23
N LYS A 338 -17.97 1.89 7.65
CA LYS A 338 -19.02 2.61 8.36
C LYS A 338 -20.14 1.67 8.80
N MET A 339 -20.56 0.78 7.91
CA MET A 339 -21.59 -0.21 8.20
C MET A 339 -21.15 -1.17 9.32
N ILE A 340 -19.88 -1.63 9.30
CA ILE A 340 -19.32 -2.46 10.37
C ILE A 340 -19.39 -1.71 11.71
N LEU A 341 -18.91 -0.45 11.76
CA LEU A 341 -18.88 0.35 12.99
C LEU A 341 -20.27 0.77 13.51
N GLU A 342 -21.29 0.81 12.67
CA GLU A 342 -22.66 1.16 13.05
C GLU A 342 -23.47 -0.06 13.52
N ARG A 343 -22.98 -1.28 13.26
CA ARG A 343 -23.68 -2.54 13.54
C ARG A 343 -22.95 -3.42 14.58
N GLU A 344 -21.80 -2.96 15.11
CA GLU A 344 -21.16 -3.49 16.31
C GLU A 344 -21.90 -3.03 17.56
#